data_1471ce42aa375d0b9b39ccfa9eefbeff
#
_entry.id   1471ce42aa375d0b9b39ccfa9eefbeff
#
_cell.length_a   1.000
_cell.length_b   1.000
_cell.length_c   1.000
_cell.angle_alpha   90.00
_cell.angle_beta   90.00
_cell.angle_gamma   90.00
#
_symmetry.space_group_name_H-M   'P 1'
#
loop_
_entity.id
_entity.type
_entity.pdbx_description
1 polymer ?
#
loop_
_entity_poly.entity_id
_entity_poly.type
_entity_poly.pdbx_seq_one_letter_code
_entity_poly.pdbx_strand_id
1 'polypeptide(L)'
;MSYQILLPDDIEKSKAIEQILSIGKEDPSLQFEYNQQLGILSVKIMGEIQLDTLQNLILERYGFLIHYDEGRITYLETILDKVEGVGHFEPLRHYAEVHILLEPLERGKGLVFENQCQRNTLPLNFQNLVLTHMQEIQHLGVLTGSPITDMKLTLVTGKSHLKHTEGGDFREATYRAIRQGLKKAKSLLLEPYYEFEMIVENHISSKIIYDLDTFHSDYQISYEQDLTIIKGKAPVRYLMTYQKDFLSLTKGNGKLFYQMAGYFECHNQEKIIQEIGYNSEEDALFPTASIFCKQGAGFYVPYDEVENYMHLPYAYQKNKPRPVTKNYKVDDKELEEIFIRTYGPIKRRLSKEMNRKIEKQVEEKKTILPECLLVDGYNIVFSWDELNELAKTNLDHARHRLIDILNNYQGYRKCLLIVVFDAYKIKKNIGSIEKNDNIYVVYTKEAQTADNYIEKVTHDLSQKYRVYVATSDALEQIIVSSRGAMRISAREFELLVKETHLHEIEEFQRKNKQMKNYLLEDLKKN
;
A
#
# COMPACT_ATOMS: atom_id res chain seq x y z
N MET A 1 17.60 -4.91 15.02
CA MET A 1 18.00 -5.89 13.97
C MET A 1 16.84 -6.84 13.69
N SER A 2 16.79 -7.40 12.50
CA SER A 2 15.83 -8.44 12.14
C SER A 2 16.55 -9.78 12.00
N TYR A 3 16.03 -10.80 12.64
CA TYR A 3 16.53 -12.17 12.60
C TYR A 3 15.49 -13.08 11.98
N GLN A 4 15.90 -13.93 11.05
CA GLN A 4 15.03 -14.98 10.54
C GLN A 4 14.99 -16.11 11.56
N ILE A 5 13.79 -16.58 11.87
CA ILE A 5 13.56 -17.71 12.74
C ILE A 5 13.58 -18.98 11.90
N LEU A 6 14.50 -19.87 12.21
CA LEU A 6 14.64 -21.17 11.59
C LEU A 6 13.91 -22.20 12.45
N LEU A 7 12.83 -22.75 11.89
CA LEU A 7 12.02 -23.77 12.55
C LEU A 7 12.62 -25.17 12.30
N PRO A 8 12.58 -26.09 13.26
CA PRO A 8 13.00 -27.47 13.06
C PRO A 8 12.09 -28.19 12.05
N ASP A 9 12.63 -29.18 11.36
CA ASP A 9 11.90 -29.86 10.27
C ASP A 9 10.89 -30.89 10.75
N ASP A 10 10.98 -31.29 12.02
CA ASP A 10 10.16 -32.33 12.66
C ASP A 10 8.83 -31.81 13.24
N ILE A 11 8.53 -30.53 13.06
CA ILE A 11 7.30 -29.90 13.58
C ILE A 11 6.38 -29.39 12.46
N GLU A 12 5.10 -29.27 12.79
CA GLU A 12 4.11 -28.67 11.90
C GLU A 12 4.33 -27.14 11.81
N LYS A 13 4.98 -26.69 10.71
CA LYS A 13 5.42 -25.30 10.53
C LYS A 13 4.29 -24.27 10.67
N SER A 14 3.10 -24.57 10.15
CA SER A 14 1.94 -23.66 10.22
C SER A 14 1.52 -23.38 11.66
N LYS A 15 1.44 -24.43 12.47
CA LYS A 15 1.08 -24.34 13.90
C LYS A 15 2.16 -23.63 14.71
N ALA A 16 3.44 -23.93 14.45
CA ALA A 16 4.55 -23.28 15.12
C ALA A 16 4.59 -21.77 14.82
N ILE A 17 4.36 -21.36 13.58
CA ILE A 17 4.28 -19.94 13.19
C ILE A 17 3.15 -19.23 13.95
N GLU A 18 1.96 -19.82 14.01
CA GLU A 18 0.83 -19.25 14.73
C GLU A 18 1.11 -19.09 16.23
N GLN A 19 1.75 -20.09 16.84
CA GLN A 19 2.18 -20.06 18.24
C GLN A 19 3.21 -18.94 18.51
N ILE A 20 4.20 -18.78 17.65
CA ILE A 20 5.21 -17.72 17.77
C ILE A 20 4.59 -16.34 17.58
N LEU A 21 3.71 -16.17 16.58
CA LEU A 21 3.00 -14.90 16.36
C LEU A 21 2.11 -14.52 17.55
N SER A 22 1.59 -15.51 18.31
CA SER A 22 0.81 -15.23 19.54
C SER A 22 1.65 -14.58 20.63
N ILE A 23 2.95 -14.89 20.73
CA ILE A 23 3.88 -14.24 21.68
C ILE A 23 3.99 -12.74 21.38
N GLY A 24 4.04 -12.35 20.11
CA GLY A 24 4.07 -10.93 19.73
C GLY A 24 2.83 -10.13 20.13
N LYS A 25 1.69 -10.80 20.33
CA LYS A 25 0.50 -10.17 20.89
C LYS A 25 0.59 -9.93 22.41
N GLU A 26 1.36 -10.79 23.10
CA GLU A 26 1.61 -10.67 24.54
C GLU A 26 2.72 -9.64 24.83
N ASP A 27 3.76 -9.63 24.01
CA ASP A 27 4.89 -8.69 24.13
C ASP A 27 5.06 -7.85 22.84
N PRO A 28 4.52 -6.62 22.80
CA PRO A 28 4.63 -5.74 21.66
C PRO A 28 6.07 -5.27 21.34
N SER A 29 7.04 -5.50 22.24
CA SER A 29 8.45 -5.20 21.99
C SER A 29 9.06 -6.17 20.97
N LEU A 30 8.48 -7.37 20.82
CA LEU A 30 8.84 -8.37 19.85
C LEU A 30 8.01 -8.19 18.59
N GLN A 31 8.60 -7.59 17.57
CA GLN A 31 7.94 -7.37 16.29
C GLN A 31 8.19 -8.55 15.36
N PHE A 32 7.19 -9.43 15.22
CA PHE A 32 7.25 -10.55 14.28
C PHE A 32 6.70 -10.15 12.92
N GLU A 33 7.36 -10.60 11.86
CA GLU A 33 6.92 -10.46 10.48
C GLU A 33 6.92 -11.83 9.80
N TYR A 34 5.78 -12.23 9.22
CA TYR A 34 5.68 -13.47 8.46
C TYR A 34 5.39 -13.19 6.99
N ASN A 35 6.33 -13.53 6.14
CA ASN A 35 6.15 -13.49 4.69
C ASN A 35 5.59 -14.83 4.20
N GLN A 36 4.29 -14.88 3.92
CA GLN A 36 3.61 -16.10 3.47
C GLN A 36 4.12 -16.62 2.12
N GLN A 37 4.55 -15.73 1.20
CA GLN A 37 5.01 -16.13 -0.13
C GLN A 37 6.36 -16.84 -0.09
N LEU A 38 7.23 -16.42 0.81
CA LEU A 38 8.57 -17.00 0.99
C LEU A 38 8.62 -18.01 2.13
N GLY A 39 7.58 -18.11 2.95
CA GLY A 39 7.56 -18.95 4.16
C GLY A 39 8.58 -18.51 5.23
N ILE A 40 8.97 -17.23 5.22
CA ILE A 40 10.00 -16.68 6.11
C ILE A 40 9.33 -16.00 7.30
N LEU A 41 9.63 -16.48 8.50
CA LEU A 41 9.28 -15.83 9.76
C LEU A 41 10.49 -15.08 10.30
N SER A 42 10.34 -13.81 10.61
CA SER A 42 11.39 -12.98 11.19
C SER A 42 10.93 -12.24 12.44
N VAL A 43 11.87 -11.89 13.30
CA VAL A 43 11.64 -11.10 14.51
C VAL A 43 12.59 -9.91 14.55
N LYS A 44 12.06 -8.72 14.84
CA LYS A 44 12.85 -7.51 15.10
C LYS A 44 13.04 -7.37 16.60
N ILE A 45 14.29 -7.30 17.02
CA ILE A 45 14.68 -7.20 18.42
C ILE A 45 15.79 -6.18 18.62
N MET A 46 15.98 -5.76 19.88
CA MET A 46 16.96 -4.73 20.26
C MET A 46 18.29 -5.28 20.74
N GLY A 47 18.38 -6.54 21.16
CA GLY A 47 19.63 -7.11 21.69
C GLY A 47 19.67 -8.64 21.68
N GLU A 48 20.87 -9.23 21.68
CA GLU A 48 21.08 -10.68 21.65
C GLU A 48 20.44 -11.41 22.84
N ILE A 49 20.39 -10.79 24.00
CA ILE A 49 19.77 -11.38 25.21
C ILE A 49 18.27 -11.69 24.98
N GLN A 50 17.60 -10.88 24.16
CA GLN A 50 16.19 -11.13 23.80
C GLN A 50 16.05 -12.38 22.92
N LEU A 51 17.05 -12.72 22.10
CA LEU A 51 17.05 -13.96 21.30
C LEU A 51 17.07 -15.19 22.21
N ASP A 52 17.99 -15.21 23.17
CA ASP A 52 18.11 -16.32 24.11
C ASP A 52 16.85 -16.46 24.96
N THR A 53 16.30 -15.31 25.40
CA THR A 53 15.04 -15.28 26.17
C THR A 53 13.87 -15.81 25.34
N LEU A 54 13.75 -15.39 24.09
CA LEU A 54 12.70 -15.84 23.19
C LEU A 54 12.83 -17.32 22.85
N GLN A 55 14.05 -17.80 22.63
CA GLN A 55 14.35 -19.20 22.37
C GLN A 55 13.93 -20.09 23.54
N ASN A 56 14.32 -19.70 24.78
CA ASN A 56 13.94 -20.41 26.00
C ASN A 56 12.42 -20.37 26.23
N LEU A 57 11.77 -19.23 26.01
CA LEU A 57 10.33 -19.09 26.14
C LEU A 57 9.56 -20.04 25.20
N ILE A 58 10.01 -20.14 23.94
CA ILE A 58 9.40 -21.02 22.94
C ILE A 58 9.62 -22.49 23.33
N LEU A 59 10.83 -22.83 23.79
CA LEU A 59 11.14 -24.17 24.25
C LEU A 59 10.28 -24.58 25.45
N GLU A 60 10.15 -23.70 26.45
CA GLU A 60 9.33 -23.96 27.66
C GLU A 60 7.83 -24.07 27.37
N ARG A 61 7.29 -23.17 26.52
CA ARG A 61 5.84 -23.13 26.25
C ARG A 61 5.39 -24.15 25.21
N TYR A 62 6.19 -24.38 24.18
CA TYR A 62 5.77 -25.14 23.00
C TYR A 62 6.59 -26.41 22.75
N GLY A 63 7.71 -26.59 23.47
CA GLY A 63 8.50 -27.83 23.47
C GLY A 63 9.39 -28.01 22.25
N PHE A 64 9.66 -26.97 21.44
CA PHE A 64 10.58 -27.03 20.31
C PHE A 64 11.64 -25.92 20.36
N LEU A 65 12.83 -26.23 19.84
CA LEU A 65 13.95 -25.30 19.80
C LEU A 65 13.96 -24.59 18.45
N ILE A 66 14.07 -23.27 18.48
CA ILE A 66 14.27 -22.46 17.27
C ILE A 66 15.75 -22.06 17.15
N HIS A 67 16.16 -21.76 15.93
CA HIS A 67 17.44 -21.14 15.64
C HIS A 67 17.26 -19.81 14.92
N TYR A 68 18.30 -19.00 14.85
CA TYR A 68 18.29 -17.72 14.17
C TYR A 68 19.39 -17.69 13.10
N ASP A 69 19.16 -16.91 12.05
CA ASP A 69 20.22 -16.58 11.10
C ASP A 69 21.21 -15.55 11.70
N GLU A 70 22.19 -15.09 10.92
CA GLU A 70 23.20 -14.12 11.37
C GLU A 70 22.62 -12.73 11.73
N GLY A 71 21.33 -12.52 11.53
CA GLY A 71 20.65 -11.25 11.74
C GLY A 71 21.03 -10.17 10.73
N ARG A 72 20.07 -9.35 10.38
CA ARG A 72 20.24 -8.27 9.39
C ARG A 72 19.92 -6.93 10.01
N ILE A 73 20.73 -5.93 9.68
CA ILE A 73 20.40 -4.53 10.00
C ILE A 73 19.17 -4.13 9.21
N THR A 74 18.18 -3.60 9.89
CA THR A 74 16.99 -3.04 9.24
C THR A 74 17.28 -1.58 8.93
N TYR A 75 17.46 -1.27 7.65
CA TYR A 75 17.62 0.09 7.18
C TYR A 75 16.26 0.74 6.93
N LEU A 76 16.23 2.07 6.87
CA LEU A 76 15.12 2.88 6.40
C LEU A 76 15.63 3.85 5.33
N GLU A 77 14.73 4.37 4.51
CA GLU A 77 15.07 5.37 3.50
C GLU A 77 14.26 6.64 3.69
N THR A 78 14.87 7.79 3.39
CA THR A 78 14.22 9.09 3.41
C THR A 78 14.75 9.97 2.28
N ILE A 79 14.24 11.18 2.17
CA ILE A 79 14.67 12.17 1.17
C ILE A 79 15.23 13.42 1.84
N LEU A 80 16.10 14.15 1.11
CA LEU A 80 16.71 15.40 1.55
C LEU A 80 16.06 16.64 0.91
N ASP A 81 15.35 16.47 -0.21
CA ASP A 81 14.77 17.57 -0.94
C ASP A 81 13.29 17.35 -1.25
N LYS A 82 12.62 18.45 -1.53
CA LYS A 82 11.19 18.47 -1.86
C LYS A 82 11.00 18.21 -3.36
N VAL A 83 10.24 17.18 -3.70
CA VAL A 83 10.02 16.72 -5.08
C VAL A 83 8.56 16.37 -5.33
N GLU A 84 8.04 16.72 -6.49
CA GLU A 84 6.74 16.24 -6.98
C GLU A 84 6.94 15.02 -7.86
N GLY A 85 6.35 13.91 -7.42
CA GLY A 85 6.31 12.66 -8.16
C GLY A 85 5.02 12.53 -8.95
N VAL A 86 5.11 11.97 -10.15
CA VAL A 86 4.00 11.75 -11.08
C VAL A 86 3.86 10.27 -11.37
N GLY A 87 2.65 9.76 -11.17
CA GLY A 87 2.29 8.40 -11.57
C GLY A 87 1.15 8.44 -12.57
N HIS A 88 1.37 7.81 -13.71
CA HIS A 88 0.38 7.66 -14.76
C HIS A 88 0.11 6.19 -15.04
N PHE A 89 -1.17 5.83 -15.16
CA PHE A 89 -1.60 4.48 -15.44
C PHE A 89 -2.71 4.50 -16.48
N GLU A 90 -2.34 4.16 -17.73
CA GLU A 90 -3.24 4.21 -18.88
C GLU A 90 -3.05 2.98 -19.79
N PRO A 91 -3.21 1.74 -19.28
CA PRO A 91 -3.38 0.59 -20.18
C PRO A 91 -4.74 0.68 -20.89
N LEU A 92 -4.96 -0.15 -21.91
CA LEU A 92 -6.20 -0.11 -22.70
C LEU A 92 -7.45 -0.11 -21.82
N ARG A 93 -8.29 0.94 -21.96
CA ARG A 93 -9.54 1.19 -21.20
C ARG A 93 -9.37 1.50 -19.71
N HIS A 94 -8.18 1.92 -19.30
CA HIS A 94 -7.88 2.38 -17.94
C HIS A 94 -7.27 3.78 -18.01
N TYR A 95 -7.47 4.60 -17.00
CA TYR A 95 -6.85 5.92 -16.93
C TYR A 95 -6.81 6.44 -15.49
N ALA A 96 -5.63 6.74 -14.99
CA ALA A 96 -5.42 7.56 -13.81
C ALA A 96 -4.10 8.31 -13.88
N GLU A 97 -4.09 9.57 -13.48
CA GLU A 97 -2.87 10.34 -13.25
C GLU A 97 -2.91 10.95 -11.85
N VAL A 98 -1.83 10.79 -11.09
CA VAL A 98 -1.71 11.24 -9.71
C VAL A 98 -0.38 11.96 -9.54
N HIS A 99 -0.42 13.13 -8.91
CA HIS A 99 0.76 13.89 -8.52
C HIS A 99 0.85 13.97 -7.00
N ILE A 100 1.96 13.52 -6.46
CA ILE A 100 2.24 13.50 -5.02
C ILE A 100 3.49 14.32 -4.75
N LEU A 101 3.37 15.27 -3.84
CA LEU A 101 4.48 16.06 -3.35
C LEU A 101 5.11 15.32 -2.17
N LEU A 102 6.40 15.00 -2.30
CA LEU A 102 7.22 14.39 -1.26
C LEU A 102 8.04 15.50 -0.59
N GLU A 103 7.93 15.64 0.71
CA GLU A 103 8.64 16.65 1.50
C GLU A 103 9.39 15.97 2.66
N PRO A 104 10.68 16.26 2.88
CA PRO A 104 11.39 15.71 4.04
C PRO A 104 10.81 16.25 5.35
N LEU A 105 10.79 15.42 6.38
CA LEU A 105 10.44 15.78 7.76
C LEU A 105 11.65 15.61 8.69
N GLU A 106 11.49 16.09 9.93
CA GLU A 106 12.45 15.82 10.98
C GLU A 106 12.53 14.34 11.31
N ARG A 107 13.70 13.88 11.75
CA ARG A 107 13.93 12.48 12.10
C ARG A 107 12.99 12.00 13.20
N GLY A 108 12.44 10.78 12.99
CA GLY A 108 11.50 10.16 13.92
C GLY A 108 10.05 10.62 13.79
N LYS A 109 9.72 11.45 12.79
CA LYS A 109 8.33 11.87 12.52
C LYS A 109 7.53 10.84 11.74
N GLY A 110 8.19 9.85 11.13
CA GLY A 110 7.54 8.85 10.30
C GLY A 110 6.90 9.41 9.04
N LEU A 111 5.84 8.77 8.56
CA LEU A 111 5.11 9.21 7.37
C LEU A 111 3.90 10.05 7.75
N VAL A 112 3.73 11.18 7.07
CA VAL A 112 2.56 12.07 7.19
C VAL A 112 1.88 12.17 5.83
N PHE A 113 0.56 12.03 5.82
CA PHE A 113 -0.25 12.05 4.60
C PHE A 113 -1.18 13.26 4.61
N GLU A 114 -1.22 13.99 3.49
CA GLU A 114 -2.01 15.21 3.37
C GLU A 114 -2.71 15.27 2.01
N ASN A 115 -3.84 15.96 1.97
CA ASN A 115 -4.59 16.21 0.75
C ASN A 115 -4.73 17.72 0.50
N GLN A 116 -4.14 18.21 -0.57
CA GLN A 116 -4.27 19.59 -1.05
C GLN A 116 -4.91 19.68 -2.45
N CYS A 117 -5.39 18.55 -2.96
CA CYS A 117 -6.02 18.49 -4.29
C CYS A 117 -7.36 19.21 -4.30
N GLN A 118 -7.60 19.99 -5.34
CA GLN A 118 -8.86 20.71 -5.52
C GLN A 118 -9.95 19.76 -6.07
N ARG A 119 -11.19 19.91 -5.58
CA ARG A 119 -12.34 19.08 -6.00
C ARG A 119 -12.73 19.23 -7.47
N ASN A 120 -12.36 20.33 -8.10
CA ASN A 120 -12.59 20.59 -9.53
C ASN A 120 -11.57 19.90 -10.44
N THR A 121 -10.41 19.49 -9.92
CA THR A 121 -9.39 18.76 -10.69
C THR A 121 -9.56 17.25 -10.57
N LEU A 122 -9.85 16.77 -9.37
CA LEU A 122 -10.11 15.36 -9.09
C LEU A 122 -11.31 15.25 -8.13
N PRO A 123 -12.35 14.45 -8.43
CA PRO A 123 -13.47 14.19 -7.53
C PRO A 123 -13.01 13.66 -6.17
N LEU A 124 -13.75 14.02 -5.10
CA LEU A 124 -13.36 13.75 -3.71
C LEU A 124 -13.19 12.25 -3.40
N ASN A 125 -14.03 11.43 -3.99
CA ASN A 125 -13.96 9.96 -3.87
C ASN A 125 -12.63 9.41 -4.38
N PHE A 126 -12.13 9.85 -5.54
CA PHE A 126 -10.81 9.46 -6.04
C PHE A 126 -9.67 10.03 -5.20
N GLN A 127 -9.84 11.25 -4.65
CA GLN A 127 -8.87 11.79 -3.69
C GLN A 127 -8.75 10.87 -2.45
N ASN A 128 -9.89 10.41 -1.91
CA ASN A 128 -9.91 9.49 -0.77
C ASN A 128 -9.26 8.14 -1.12
N LEU A 129 -9.48 7.62 -2.33
CA LEU A 129 -8.79 6.41 -2.82
C LEU A 129 -7.27 6.59 -2.84
N VAL A 130 -6.78 7.70 -3.39
CA VAL A 130 -5.34 7.99 -3.40
C VAL A 130 -4.79 8.04 -1.98
N LEU A 131 -5.46 8.72 -1.04
CA LEU A 131 -5.04 8.76 0.37
C LEU A 131 -5.02 7.38 1.01
N THR A 132 -6.00 6.54 0.72
CA THR A 132 -6.03 5.15 1.16
C THR A 132 -4.82 4.38 0.61
N HIS A 133 -4.55 4.49 -0.69
CA HIS A 133 -3.43 3.80 -1.33
C HIS A 133 -2.05 4.30 -0.88
N MET A 134 -1.94 5.55 -0.43
CA MET A 134 -0.72 6.02 0.25
C MET A 134 -0.47 5.34 1.59
N GLN A 135 -1.52 4.85 2.28
CA GLN A 135 -1.46 4.34 3.66
C GLN A 135 -1.58 2.82 3.76
N GLU A 136 -2.13 2.14 2.74
CA GLU A 136 -2.49 0.71 2.82
C GLU A 136 -1.30 -0.23 2.80
N ILE A 137 -0.13 0.23 2.31
CA ILE A 137 1.08 -0.57 2.24
C ILE A 137 2.29 0.17 2.80
N GLN A 138 3.30 -0.59 3.15
CA GLN A 138 4.62 -0.06 3.46
C GLN A 138 5.37 0.24 2.15
N HIS A 139 5.47 1.53 1.81
CA HIS A 139 6.21 1.94 0.62
C HIS A 139 7.71 1.72 0.81
N LEU A 140 8.36 1.22 -0.25
CA LEU A 140 9.78 0.93 -0.26
C LEU A 140 10.56 2.06 -0.95
N GLY A 141 11.76 2.33 -0.47
CA GLY A 141 12.69 3.27 -1.07
C GLY A 141 13.37 2.70 -2.32
N VAL A 142 14.23 3.50 -2.94
CA VAL A 142 14.84 3.21 -4.25
C VAL A 142 16.33 2.88 -4.15
N LEU A 143 16.95 3.00 -2.97
CA LEU A 143 18.37 2.72 -2.76
C LEU A 143 18.61 1.25 -2.43
N THR A 144 17.86 0.71 -1.48
CA THR A 144 18.03 -0.65 -0.94
C THR A 144 16.73 -1.44 -0.89
N GLY A 145 15.60 -0.83 -1.29
CA GLY A 145 14.28 -1.40 -1.10
C GLY A 145 13.82 -1.41 0.36
N SER A 146 14.48 -0.62 1.22
CA SER A 146 14.08 -0.48 2.62
C SER A 146 12.85 0.42 2.75
N PRO A 147 12.05 0.26 3.82
CA PRO A 147 10.86 1.10 4.03
C PRO A 147 11.20 2.59 4.10
N ILE A 148 10.34 3.42 3.54
CA ILE A 148 10.49 4.87 3.63
C ILE A 148 9.99 5.42 4.98
N THR A 149 10.60 6.51 5.45
CA THR A 149 10.23 7.20 6.70
C THR A 149 10.57 8.69 6.64
N ASP A 150 10.11 9.44 7.64
CA ASP A 150 10.42 10.86 7.85
C ASP A 150 10.17 11.73 6.63
N MET A 151 9.02 11.53 6.03
CA MET A 151 8.56 12.36 4.91
C MET A 151 7.04 12.57 4.93
N LYS A 152 6.64 13.69 4.34
CA LYS A 152 5.24 14.01 4.11
C LYS A 152 4.90 13.75 2.65
N LEU A 153 3.83 13.01 2.43
CA LEU A 153 3.25 12.70 1.13
C LEU A 153 1.96 13.49 0.98
N THR A 154 1.93 14.45 0.05
CA THR A 154 0.77 15.32 -0.17
C THR A 154 0.19 15.08 -1.55
N LEU A 155 -1.07 14.69 -1.64
CA LEU A 155 -1.80 14.68 -2.92
C LEU A 155 -2.01 16.12 -3.38
N VAL A 156 -1.39 16.53 -4.48
CA VAL A 156 -1.49 17.91 -4.98
C VAL A 156 -2.43 18.07 -6.16
N THR A 157 -2.47 17.10 -7.06
CA THR A 157 -3.40 17.07 -8.19
C THR A 157 -3.56 15.65 -8.73
N GLY A 158 -4.58 15.45 -9.55
CA GLY A 158 -4.79 14.19 -10.25
C GLY A 158 -5.85 14.33 -11.32
N LYS A 159 -5.97 13.35 -12.18
CA LYS A 159 -6.92 13.35 -13.29
C LYS A 159 -7.54 11.98 -13.47
N SER A 160 -8.85 11.98 -13.68
CA SER A 160 -9.65 10.81 -14.03
C SER A 160 -10.24 10.96 -15.42
N HIS A 161 -10.68 9.88 -16.01
CA HIS A 161 -11.42 9.88 -17.27
C HIS A 161 -12.82 9.28 -17.06
N LEU A 162 -13.87 9.97 -17.50
CA LEU A 162 -15.29 9.62 -17.25
C LEU A 162 -15.69 8.18 -17.64
N LYS A 163 -15.01 7.58 -18.64
CA LYS A 163 -15.35 6.26 -19.20
C LYS A 163 -14.31 5.18 -18.94
N HIS A 164 -13.09 5.56 -18.52
CA HIS A 164 -11.94 4.66 -18.48
C HIS A 164 -11.23 4.63 -17.13
N THR A 165 -11.71 5.36 -16.14
CA THR A 165 -11.16 5.32 -14.79
C THR A 165 -11.91 4.32 -13.94
N GLU A 166 -11.17 3.37 -13.37
CA GLU A 166 -11.63 2.40 -12.37
C GLU A 166 -10.86 2.62 -11.06
N GLY A 167 -11.41 2.15 -9.92
CA GLY A 167 -10.80 2.39 -8.60
C GLY A 167 -9.36 1.87 -8.49
N GLY A 168 -9.06 0.70 -9.06
CA GLY A 168 -7.72 0.12 -9.07
C GLY A 168 -6.66 0.91 -9.85
N ASP A 169 -7.08 1.77 -10.79
CA ASP A 169 -6.16 2.60 -11.58
C ASP A 169 -5.44 3.62 -10.71
N PHE A 170 -6.15 4.17 -9.71
CA PHE A 170 -5.56 5.10 -8.75
C PHE A 170 -4.56 4.45 -7.82
N ARG A 171 -4.70 3.16 -7.49
CA ARG A 171 -3.69 2.41 -6.75
C ARG A 171 -2.37 2.40 -7.52
N GLU A 172 -2.45 1.97 -8.77
CA GLU A 172 -1.28 1.87 -9.65
C GLU A 172 -0.63 3.24 -9.90
N ALA A 173 -1.43 4.27 -10.16
CA ALA A 173 -0.92 5.62 -10.35
C ALA A 173 -0.28 6.18 -9.06
N THR A 174 -0.89 5.92 -7.88
CA THR A 174 -0.36 6.38 -6.59
C THR A 174 1.00 5.75 -6.28
N TYR A 175 1.15 4.43 -6.45
CA TYR A 175 2.41 3.75 -6.19
C TYR A 175 3.51 4.24 -7.14
N ARG A 176 3.19 4.42 -8.42
CA ARG A 176 4.13 4.98 -9.41
C ARG A 176 4.51 6.42 -9.09
N ALA A 177 3.55 7.26 -8.64
CA ALA A 177 3.85 8.63 -8.26
C ALA A 177 4.85 8.70 -7.10
N ILE A 178 4.67 7.89 -6.07
CA ILE A 178 5.60 7.82 -4.94
C ILE A 178 6.97 7.33 -5.41
N ARG A 179 7.03 6.24 -6.17
CA ARG A 179 8.29 5.65 -6.66
C ARG A 179 9.05 6.59 -7.61
N GLN A 180 8.35 7.23 -8.54
CA GLN A 180 8.93 8.21 -9.46
C GLN A 180 9.48 9.42 -8.67
N GLY A 181 8.75 9.91 -7.67
CA GLY A 181 9.20 10.98 -6.80
C GLY A 181 10.47 10.60 -6.03
N LEU A 182 10.54 9.39 -5.46
CA LEU A 182 11.73 8.88 -4.77
C LEU A 182 12.93 8.75 -5.70
N LYS A 183 12.75 8.35 -6.96
CA LYS A 183 13.83 8.29 -7.96
C LYS A 183 14.37 9.66 -8.32
N LYS A 184 13.54 10.69 -8.30
CA LYS A 184 13.93 12.09 -8.60
C LYS A 184 14.54 12.80 -7.40
N ALA A 185 14.18 12.38 -6.19
CA ALA A 185 14.67 12.97 -4.95
C ALA A 185 16.10 12.55 -4.65
N LYS A 186 16.78 13.35 -3.86
CA LYS A 186 18.03 12.94 -3.21
C LYS A 186 17.68 12.02 -2.05
N SER A 187 17.64 10.72 -2.32
CA SER A 187 17.35 9.70 -1.31
C SER A 187 18.54 9.49 -0.38
N LEU A 188 18.27 9.22 0.89
CA LEU A 188 19.23 9.00 1.94
C LEU A 188 18.90 7.71 2.68
N LEU A 189 19.92 6.87 2.90
CA LEU A 189 19.80 5.66 3.69
C LEU A 189 19.98 6.00 5.18
N LEU A 190 19.12 5.44 6.01
CA LEU A 190 19.15 5.57 7.46
C LEU A 190 19.47 4.21 8.09
N GLU A 191 20.37 4.22 9.06
CA GLU A 191 20.70 3.08 9.88
C GLU A 191 20.29 3.25 11.35
N PRO A 192 20.01 2.18 12.08
CA PRO A 192 19.65 2.27 13.50
C PRO A 192 20.88 2.58 14.35
N TYR A 193 20.69 3.43 15.35
CA TYR A 193 21.70 3.80 16.35
C TYR A 193 21.26 3.44 17.75
N TYR A 194 22.23 3.07 18.57
CA TYR A 194 22.08 3.02 20.02
C TYR A 194 22.63 4.28 20.67
N GLU A 195 21.91 4.80 21.64
CA GLU A 195 22.45 5.68 22.66
C GLU A 195 23.08 4.80 23.75
N PHE A 196 24.33 5.06 24.10
CA PHE A 196 25.08 4.23 25.03
C PHE A 196 25.67 5.05 26.19
N GLU A 197 25.89 4.37 27.32
CA GLU A 197 26.67 4.82 28.45
C GLU A 197 27.63 3.73 28.86
N MET A 198 28.94 4.03 28.81
CA MET A 198 30.03 3.15 29.24
C MET A 198 30.70 3.72 30.48
N ILE A 199 30.89 2.91 31.50
CA ILE A 199 31.61 3.27 32.73
C ILE A 199 32.79 2.31 32.86
N VAL A 200 34.01 2.84 32.82
CA VAL A 200 35.24 2.07 32.77
C VAL A 200 36.34 2.72 33.61
N GLU A 201 37.34 1.94 34.01
CA GLU A 201 38.52 2.45 34.67
C GLU A 201 39.36 3.32 33.72
N ASN A 202 39.97 4.40 34.24
CA ASN A 202 40.71 5.39 33.43
C ASN A 202 41.80 4.77 32.54
N HIS A 203 42.46 3.71 32.99
CA HIS A 203 43.57 3.07 32.25
C HIS A 203 43.09 2.32 30.99
N ILE A 204 41.82 1.95 30.90
CA ILE A 204 41.24 1.23 29.74
C ILE A 204 40.59 2.19 28.75
N SER A 205 40.24 3.39 29.21
CA SER A 205 39.43 4.36 28.45
C SER A 205 39.97 4.66 27.03
N SER A 206 41.32 4.80 26.91
CA SER A 206 41.96 5.12 25.63
C SER A 206 41.71 4.06 24.54
N LYS A 207 41.64 2.78 24.91
CA LYS A 207 41.36 1.69 23.97
C LYS A 207 39.90 1.75 23.51
N ILE A 208 38.97 1.99 24.44
CA ILE A 208 37.55 2.08 24.16
C ILE A 208 37.25 3.31 23.28
N ILE A 209 37.91 4.44 23.56
CA ILE A 209 37.78 5.65 22.72
C ILE A 209 38.25 5.37 21.31
N TYR A 210 39.38 4.69 21.11
CA TYR A 210 39.84 4.28 19.79
C TYR A 210 38.82 3.39 19.05
N ASP A 211 38.23 2.40 19.75
CA ASP A 211 37.21 1.53 19.17
C ASP A 211 35.95 2.35 18.78
N LEU A 212 35.51 3.27 19.64
CA LEU A 212 34.37 4.16 19.36
C LEU A 212 34.61 5.09 18.16
N ASP A 213 35.84 5.58 17.98
CA ASP A 213 36.22 6.36 16.78
C ASP A 213 36.12 5.49 15.51
N THR A 214 36.55 4.22 15.57
CA THR A 214 36.42 3.30 14.44
C THR A 214 34.97 2.94 14.11
N PHE A 215 34.07 3.04 15.10
CA PHE A 215 32.63 2.81 14.94
C PHE A 215 31.87 4.04 14.43
N HIS A 216 32.56 5.13 14.13
CA HIS A 216 31.94 6.41 13.74
C HIS A 216 30.91 6.89 14.76
N SER A 217 31.24 6.75 16.05
CA SER A 217 30.38 7.14 17.18
C SER A 217 30.50 8.63 17.46
N ASP A 218 29.37 9.24 17.86
CA ASP A 218 29.35 10.60 18.43
C ASP A 218 29.24 10.47 19.96
N TYR A 219 30.25 10.96 20.72
CA TYR A 219 30.30 10.72 22.15
C TYR A 219 30.91 11.88 22.93
N GLN A 220 30.61 11.91 24.23
CA GLN A 220 31.15 12.83 25.22
C GLN A 220 31.81 12.02 26.35
N ILE A 221 32.91 12.54 26.87
CA ILE A 221 33.67 11.89 27.93
C ILE A 221 33.61 12.76 29.19
N SER A 222 33.36 12.14 30.32
CA SER A 222 33.48 12.74 31.65
C SER A 222 34.34 11.86 32.54
N TYR A 223 35.11 12.47 33.44
CA TYR A 223 35.99 11.75 34.35
C TYR A 223 35.49 11.94 35.78
N GLU A 224 35.32 10.84 36.50
CA GLU A 224 34.92 10.83 37.91
C GLU A 224 35.91 9.98 38.71
N GLN A 225 36.83 10.61 39.44
CA GLN A 225 37.90 9.97 40.22
C GLN A 225 38.72 8.98 39.34
N ASP A 226 38.57 7.66 39.58
CA ASP A 226 39.28 6.61 38.85
C ASP A 226 38.47 6.03 37.67
N LEU A 227 37.28 6.59 37.40
CA LEU A 227 36.38 6.12 36.38
C LEU A 227 36.23 7.11 35.23
N THR A 228 36.17 6.61 34.03
CA THR A 228 35.77 7.36 32.81
C THR A 228 34.36 6.96 32.44
N ILE A 229 33.49 7.94 32.27
CA ILE A 229 32.14 7.77 31.80
C ILE A 229 32.05 8.32 30.37
N ILE A 230 31.65 7.45 29.42
CA ILE A 230 31.52 7.79 28.00
C ILE A 230 30.06 7.61 27.62
N LYS A 231 29.42 8.70 27.17
CA LYS A 231 28.04 8.70 26.71
C LYS A 231 27.99 9.15 25.27
N GLY A 232 27.16 8.49 24.46
CA GLY A 232 27.09 8.85 23.06
C GLY A 232 26.12 8.02 22.25
N LYS A 233 26.25 8.14 20.93
CA LYS A 233 25.46 7.39 19.96
C LYS A 233 26.39 6.67 19.00
N ALA A 234 26.05 5.43 18.67
CA ALA A 234 26.82 4.63 17.72
C ALA A 234 25.89 3.74 16.89
N PRO A 235 26.28 3.38 15.63
CA PRO A 235 25.54 2.43 14.82
C PRO A 235 25.37 1.08 15.52
N VAL A 236 24.16 0.52 15.47
CA VAL A 236 23.81 -0.77 16.08
C VAL A 236 24.74 -1.87 15.61
N ARG A 237 25.16 -1.85 14.35
CA ARG A 237 26.06 -2.82 13.72
C ARG A 237 27.33 -3.09 14.54
N TYR A 238 27.91 -2.05 15.12
CA TYR A 238 29.17 -2.16 15.86
C TYR A 238 28.95 -2.45 17.35
N LEU A 239 28.05 -1.73 18.00
CA LEU A 239 27.83 -1.88 19.45
C LEU A 239 27.27 -3.26 19.83
N MET A 240 26.47 -3.86 18.98
CA MET A 240 25.85 -5.14 19.28
C MET A 240 26.88 -6.27 19.40
N THR A 241 27.89 -6.29 18.55
CA THR A 241 28.99 -7.26 18.59
C THR A 241 30.07 -6.88 19.62
N TYR A 242 30.18 -5.59 19.93
CA TYR A 242 31.19 -5.05 20.82
C TYR A 242 31.02 -5.45 22.29
N GLN A 243 29.84 -5.86 22.70
CA GLN A 243 29.58 -6.24 24.10
C GLN A 243 30.55 -7.33 24.63
N LYS A 244 30.88 -8.33 23.82
CA LYS A 244 31.81 -9.40 24.17
C LYS A 244 33.24 -8.86 24.34
N ASP A 245 33.68 -8.02 23.43
CA ASP A 245 34.99 -7.39 23.46
C ASP A 245 35.13 -6.44 24.66
N PHE A 246 34.09 -5.63 24.91
CA PHE A 246 34.00 -4.74 26.06
C PHE A 246 34.13 -5.50 27.39
N LEU A 247 33.39 -6.60 27.56
CA LEU A 247 33.50 -7.43 28.79
C LEU A 247 34.87 -8.04 28.93
N SER A 248 35.50 -8.46 27.85
CA SER A 248 36.86 -9.00 27.85
C SER A 248 37.90 -7.94 28.21
N LEU A 249 37.82 -6.74 27.60
CA LEU A 249 38.71 -5.60 27.83
C LEU A 249 38.64 -5.11 29.29
N THR A 250 37.43 -5.03 29.84
CA THR A 250 37.19 -4.55 31.20
C THR A 250 37.32 -5.65 32.26
N LYS A 251 37.64 -6.91 31.87
CA LYS A 251 37.66 -8.09 32.75
C LYS A 251 36.36 -8.21 33.60
N GLY A 252 35.23 -7.78 33.06
CA GLY A 252 33.94 -7.79 33.72
C GLY A 252 33.67 -6.62 34.69
N ASN A 253 34.63 -5.70 34.90
CA ASN A 253 34.44 -4.54 35.81
C ASN A 253 33.75 -3.34 35.12
N GLY A 254 33.75 -3.29 33.79
CA GLY A 254 33.07 -2.23 33.05
C GLY A 254 31.55 -2.39 33.02
N LYS A 255 30.82 -1.27 32.92
CA LYS A 255 29.39 -1.27 32.73
C LYS A 255 29.07 -0.67 31.35
N LEU A 256 28.28 -1.37 30.58
CA LEU A 256 27.78 -0.92 29.26
C LEU A 256 26.26 -0.96 29.27
N PHE A 257 25.65 0.21 29.11
CA PHE A 257 24.22 0.38 28.94
C PHE A 257 23.99 0.93 27.54
N TYR A 258 22.98 0.43 26.82
CA TYR A 258 22.55 1.01 25.56
C TYR A 258 21.04 0.83 25.37
N GLN A 259 20.47 1.78 24.65
CA GLN A 259 19.06 1.77 24.26
C GLN A 259 18.91 2.29 22.83
N MET A 260 17.78 2.00 22.17
CA MET A 260 17.53 2.47 20.81
C MET A 260 17.42 3.99 20.78
N ALA A 261 18.30 4.66 20.03
CA ALA A 261 18.28 6.10 19.82
C ALA A 261 17.44 6.55 18.63
N GLY A 262 17.08 5.59 17.75
CA GLY A 262 16.37 5.86 16.51
C GLY A 262 17.23 5.62 15.28
N TYR A 263 16.83 6.24 14.16
CA TYR A 263 17.49 6.09 12.87
C TYR A 263 18.20 7.37 12.47
N PHE A 264 19.46 7.27 12.07
CA PHE A 264 20.31 8.37 11.65
C PHE A 264 20.94 8.05 10.29
N GLU A 265 21.63 9.04 9.70
CA GLU A 265 22.28 8.87 8.40
C GLU A 265 23.27 7.71 8.43
N CYS A 266 23.19 6.84 7.42
CA CYS A 266 24.11 5.72 7.29
C CYS A 266 25.50 6.25 6.90
N HIS A 267 26.49 6.01 7.76
CA HIS A 267 27.87 6.51 7.60
C HIS A 267 28.59 5.96 6.35
N ASN A 268 28.16 4.83 5.83
CA ASN A 268 28.78 4.13 4.71
C ASN A 268 27.72 3.69 3.66
N GLN A 269 26.73 4.56 3.39
CA GLN A 269 25.56 4.20 2.58
C GLN A 269 25.93 3.62 1.21
N GLU A 270 26.97 4.16 0.52
CA GLU A 270 27.37 3.68 -0.82
C GLU A 270 27.79 2.20 -0.79
N LYS A 271 28.54 1.81 0.25
CA LYS A 271 28.95 0.43 0.43
C LYS A 271 27.74 -0.48 0.69
N ILE A 272 26.82 -0.06 1.55
CA ILE A 272 25.61 -0.83 1.87
C ILE A 272 24.69 -0.98 0.65
N ILE A 273 24.51 0.07 -0.14
CA ILE A 273 23.74 0.03 -1.39
C ILE A 273 24.33 -1.00 -2.35
N GLN A 274 25.68 -1.02 -2.49
CA GLN A 274 26.36 -2.00 -3.35
C GLN A 274 26.25 -3.42 -2.80
N GLU A 275 26.39 -3.61 -1.48
CA GLU A 275 26.25 -4.92 -0.82
C GLU A 275 24.83 -5.51 -1.01
N ILE A 276 23.79 -4.70 -0.87
CA ILE A 276 22.40 -5.13 -1.04
C ILE A 276 22.05 -5.34 -2.51
N GLY A 277 22.61 -4.51 -3.42
CA GLY A 277 22.44 -4.65 -4.86
C GLY A 277 21.00 -4.55 -5.36
N TYR A 278 20.14 -3.81 -4.64
CA TYR A 278 18.74 -3.64 -5.03
C TYR A 278 18.60 -2.79 -6.28
N ASN A 279 17.86 -3.31 -7.27
CA ASN A 279 17.54 -2.55 -8.49
C ASN A 279 16.05 -2.15 -8.50
N SER A 280 15.79 -0.89 -8.23
CA SER A 280 14.43 -0.35 -8.17
C SER A 280 13.69 -0.35 -9.51
N GLU A 281 14.39 -0.45 -10.63
CA GLU A 281 13.79 -0.49 -11.98
C GLU A 281 13.34 -1.89 -12.39
N GLU A 282 13.94 -2.91 -11.78
CA GLU A 282 13.56 -4.31 -11.99
C GLU A 282 12.49 -4.79 -11.00
N ASP A 283 12.13 -3.97 -10.03
CA ASP A 283 11.12 -4.30 -9.04
C ASP A 283 9.72 -4.33 -9.67
N ALA A 284 9.19 -5.52 -9.87
CA ALA A 284 7.89 -5.73 -10.50
C ALA A 284 6.72 -5.38 -9.56
N LEU A 285 6.93 -5.43 -8.24
CA LEU A 285 5.90 -5.11 -7.24
C LEU A 285 5.77 -3.59 -7.04
N PHE A 286 6.91 -2.89 -7.12
CA PHE A 286 6.98 -1.43 -6.93
C PHE A 286 7.63 -0.77 -8.13
N PRO A 287 6.95 -0.74 -9.30
CA PRO A 287 7.52 -0.22 -10.53
C PRO A 287 7.75 1.29 -10.46
N THR A 288 8.86 1.75 -11.01
CA THR A 288 9.21 3.18 -11.12
C THR A 288 8.68 3.82 -12.40
N ALA A 289 8.42 3.02 -13.44
CA ALA A 289 7.93 3.47 -14.73
C ALA A 289 6.41 3.71 -14.70
N SER A 290 5.92 4.68 -15.46
CA SER A 290 4.51 4.94 -15.72
C SER A 290 4.03 4.21 -16.99
N ILE A 291 2.72 4.04 -17.13
CA ILE A 291 2.11 3.42 -18.31
C ILE A 291 1.24 4.45 -19.01
N PHE A 292 1.56 4.73 -20.26
CA PHE A 292 0.82 5.61 -21.15
C PHE A 292 0.21 4.83 -22.32
N CYS A 293 -0.80 5.40 -22.98
CA CYS A 293 -1.45 4.79 -24.13
C CYS A 293 -1.20 5.60 -25.40
N LYS A 294 -0.82 4.90 -26.46
CA LYS A 294 -0.71 5.49 -27.80
C LYS A 294 -1.34 4.55 -28.82
N GLN A 295 -2.27 5.06 -29.62
CA GLN A 295 -2.99 4.28 -30.64
C GLN A 295 -3.64 2.99 -30.11
N GLY A 296 -4.13 3.03 -28.85
CA GLY A 296 -4.78 1.86 -28.22
C GLY A 296 -3.82 0.81 -27.63
N ALA A 297 -2.50 1.05 -27.66
CA ALA A 297 -1.52 0.18 -27.02
C ALA A 297 -0.87 0.90 -25.84
N GLY A 298 -0.81 0.24 -24.68
CA GLY A 298 -0.09 0.71 -23.50
C GLY A 298 1.43 0.54 -23.69
N PHE A 299 2.22 1.53 -23.28
CA PHE A 299 3.67 1.46 -23.29
C PHE A 299 4.27 2.03 -22.00
N TYR A 300 5.43 1.52 -21.62
CA TYR A 300 6.14 1.98 -20.43
C TYR A 300 6.96 3.23 -20.72
N VAL A 301 6.87 4.20 -19.80
CA VAL A 301 7.69 5.40 -19.81
C VAL A 301 8.55 5.38 -18.54
N PRO A 302 9.91 5.37 -18.66
CA PRO A 302 10.80 5.41 -17.52
C PRO A 302 10.57 6.67 -16.66
N TYR A 303 10.96 6.60 -15.39
CA TYR A 303 10.70 7.64 -14.38
C TYR A 303 11.22 9.04 -14.77
N ASP A 304 12.32 9.12 -15.52
CA ASP A 304 12.98 10.35 -15.97
C ASP A 304 12.34 10.97 -17.22
N GLU A 305 11.56 10.20 -17.98
CA GLU A 305 10.85 10.66 -19.17
C GLU A 305 9.37 11.00 -18.93
N VAL A 306 8.81 10.67 -17.76
CA VAL A 306 7.38 10.88 -17.46
C VAL A 306 6.94 12.32 -17.70
N GLU A 307 7.81 13.31 -17.46
CA GLU A 307 7.52 14.73 -17.68
C GLU A 307 7.13 15.08 -19.12
N ASN A 308 7.63 14.30 -20.10
CA ASN A 308 7.35 14.53 -21.52
C ASN A 308 5.96 14.00 -21.95
N TYR A 309 5.37 13.16 -21.12
CA TYR A 309 4.12 12.45 -21.44
C TYR A 309 2.96 12.77 -20.50
N MET A 310 3.22 13.30 -19.29
CA MET A 310 2.18 13.61 -18.31
C MET A 310 1.14 14.58 -18.86
N HIS A 311 -0.12 14.38 -18.46
CA HIS A 311 -1.25 15.18 -18.95
C HIS A 311 -1.53 16.43 -18.09
N LEU A 312 -1.08 16.45 -16.85
CA LEU A 312 -1.17 17.60 -15.95
C LEU A 312 0.21 18.23 -15.75
N PRO A 313 0.31 19.56 -15.70
CA PRO A 313 1.57 20.21 -15.36
C PRO A 313 1.88 20.01 -13.87
N TYR A 314 3.14 20.07 -13.48
CA TYR A 314 3.53 20.08 -12.07
C TYR A 314 2.81 21.19 -11.30
N ALA A 315 2.23 20.85 -10.17
CA ALA A 315 1.61 21.80 -9.26
C ALA A 315 2.68 22.55 -8.43
N TYR A 316 3.78 21.86 -8.11
CA TYR A 316 4.93 22.42 -7.40
C TYR A 316 6.09 22.67 -8.36
N GLN A 317 6.36 23.93 -8.67
CA GLN A 317 7.54 24.32 -9.47
C GLN A 317 8.57 25.00 -8.60
N LYS A 318 9.75 24.39 -8.46
CA LYS A 318 10.94 25.02 -7.91
C LYS A 318 11.47 26.00 -8.96
N ASN A 319 11.11 27.29 -8.87
CA ASN A 319 11.68 28.43 -9.62
C ASN A 319 12.00 28.18 -11.12
N LYS A 320 11.02 27.85 -11.93
CA LYS A 320 11.11 28.10 -13.39
C LYS A 320 10.05 29.17 -13.75
N PRO A 321 10.41 30.20 -14.53
CA PRO A 321 9.40 31.13 -15.07
C PRO A 321 8.39 30.29 -15.87
N ARG A 322 7.11 30.47 -15.58
CA ARG A 322 6.02 29.80 -16.33
C ARG A 322 6.23 30.02 -17.81
N PRO A 323 6.36 28.98 -18.64
CA PRO A 323 6.10 29.18 -20.05
C PRO A 323 4.65 29.62 -20.14
N VAL A 324 4.41 30.73 -20.80
CA VAL A 324 3.06 31.22 -21.12
C VAL A 324 2.47 30.18 -22.07
N THR A 325 1.81 29.18 -21.51
CA THR A 325 0.97 28.27 -22.28
C THR A 325 -0.20 29.09 -22.77
N LYS A 326 -0.20 29.40 -24.07
CA LYS A 326 -1.40 29.85 -24.74
C LYS A 326 -2.47 28.81 -24.43
N ASN A 327 -3.52 29.24 -23.71
CA ASN A 327 -4.72 28.44 -23.51
C ASN A 327 -5.31 28.14 -24.87
N TYR A 328 -4.98 27.01 -25.45
CA TYR A 328 -5.80 26.40 -26.47
C TYR A 328 -7.04 25.85 -25.75
N LYS A 329 -8.10 26.65 -25.68
CA LYS A 329 -9.45 26.11 -25.58
C LYS A 329 -9.65 25.33 -26.88
N VAL A 330 -9.41 24.02 -26.84
CA VAL A 330 -9.88 23.16 -27.92
C VAL A 330 -11.39 23.12 -27.79
N ASP A 331 -12.06 23.74 -28.78
CA ASP A 331 -13.51 23.75 -28.86
C ASP A 331 -13.96 22.29 -29.15
N ASP A 332 -15.03 21.82 -28.47
CA ASP A 332 -15.57 20.46 -28.70
C ASP A 332 -15.91 20.23 -30.19
N LYS A 333 -16.15 21.29 -30.95
CA LYS A 333 -16.32 21.26 -32.40
C LYS A 333 -15.03 20.93 -33.15
N GLU A 334 -13.87 21.42 -32.70
CA GLU A 334 -12.60 21.15 -33.32
C GLU A 334 -12.18 19.69 -33.06
N LEU A 335 -12.49 19.12 -31.90
CA LEU A 335 -12.34 17.71 -31.60
C LEU A 335 -13.26 16.82 -32.46
N GLU A 336 -14.50 17.24 -32.69
CA GLU A 336 -15.46 16.54 -33.55
C GLU A 336 -15.05 16.59 -35.03
N GLU A 337 -14.47 17.72 -35.49
CA GLU A 337 -13.89 17.86 -36.83
C GLU A 337 -12.63 17.01 -37.01
N ILE A 338 -11.73 16.93 -36.04
CA ILE A 338 -10.55 16.06 -36.06
C ILE A 338 -11.00 14.60 -36.10
N PHE A 339 -12.00 14.21 -35.30
CA PHE A 339 -12.57 12.87 -35.30
C PHE A 339 -13.20 12.50 -36.66
N ILE A 340 -13.98 13.41 -37.26
CA ILE A 340 -14.59 13.22 -38.57
C ILE A 340 -13.52 13.14 -39.69
N ARG A 341 -12.43 13.90 -39.56
CA ARG A 341 -11.32 13.90 -40.52
C ARG A 341 -10.47 12.62 -40.44
N THR A 342 -10.36 12.03 -39.26
CA THR A 342 -9.54 10.82 -39.02
C THR A 342 -10.30 9.53 -39.27
N TYR A 343 -11.60 9.49 -38.94
CA TYR A 343 -12.45 8.29 -38.96
C TYR A 343 -13.66 8.39 -39.90
N GLY A 344 -13.83 9.49 -40.61
CA GLY A 344 -14.95 9.77 -41.50
C GLY A 344 -16.22 10.18 -40.77
N PRO A 345 -17.26 10.65 -41.51
CA PRO A 345 -18.47 11.20 -40.91
C PRO A 345 -19.24 10.14 -40.12
N ILE A 346 -19.62 10.49 -38.88
CA ILE A 346 -20.41 9.63 -37.98
C ILE A 346 -21.78 9.37 -38.63
N LYS A 347 -21.94 8.22 -39.26
CA LYS A 347 -23.23 7.78 -39.84
C LYS A 347 -24.16 7.40 -38.69
N ARG A 348 -25.01 8.32 -38.26
CA ARG A 348 -26.11 8.10 -37.28
C ARG A 348 -27.22 7.14 -37.76
N ARG A 349 -26.99 6.28 -38.75
CA ARG A 349 -28.01 5.43 -39.37
C ARG A 349 -27.75 3.92 -39.25
N LEU A 350 -27.28 3.42 -38.11
CA LEU A 350 -27.07 1.98 -37.95
C LEU A 350 -27.81 1.34 -36.77
N SER A 351 -28.74 2.03 -36.10
CA SER A 351 -29.37 1.45 -34.90
C SER A 351 -30.61 0.59 -35.16
N LYS A 352 -31.33 0.76 -36.28
CA LYS A 352 -32.57 0.01 -36.48
C LYS A 352 -32.47 -1.29 -37.30
N GLU A 353 -31.51 -1.39 -38.22
CA GLU A 353 -31.34 -2.62 -38.99
C GLU A 353 -30.40 -3.65 -38.35
N MET A 354 -29.43 -3.20 -37.58
CA MET A 354 -28.54 -4.10 -36.86
C MET A 354 -29.23 -4.76 -35.65
N ASN A 355 -30.11 -4.03 -34.96
CA ASN A 355 -30.95 -4.63 -33.92
C ASN A 355 -31.88 -5.73 -34.46
N ARG A 356 -32.47 -5.58 -35.66
CA ARG A 356 -33.32 -6.61 -36.25
C ARG A 356 -32.57 -7.89 -36.73
N LYS A 357 -31.28 -7.76 -37.07
CA LYS A 357 -30.43 -8.97 -37.40
C LYS A 357 -29.88 -9.62 -36.15
N ILE A 358 -29.65 -8.88 -35.06
CA ILE A 358 -29.20 -9.43 -33.78
C ILE A 358 -30.36 -10.14 -33.07
N GLU A 359 -31.60 -9.62 -33.14
CA GLU A 359 -32.77 -10.27 -32.55
C GLU A 359 -33.11 -11.63 -33.18
N LYS A 360 -32.76 -11.88 -34.45
CA LYS A 360 -33.00 -13.18 -35.12
C LYS A 360 -31.91 -14.26 -34.91
N GLN A 361 -30.75 -13.93 -34.33
CA GLN A 361 -29.66 -14.85 -34.00
C GLN A 361 -29.52 -15.16 -32.52
N VAL A 362 -30.33 -14.57 -31.65
CA VAL A 362 -30.23 -14.69 -30.19
C VAL A 362 -31.20 -15.73 -29.59
N GLU A 363 -32.00 -16.43 -30.41
CA GLU A 363 -32.97 -17.43 -29.86
C GLU A 363 -32.38 -18.74 -29.38
N GLU A 364 -31.04 -18.97 -29.44
CA GLU A 364 -30.42 -20.21 -28.94
C GLU A 364 -29.16 -20.10 -28.07
N LYS A 365 -28.88 -18.95 -27.42
CA LYS A 365 -27.86 -18.88 -26.40
C LYS A 365 -28.50 -18.57 -25.05
N LYS A 366 -28.38 -19.49 -24.08
CA LYS A 366 -28.67 -19.26 -22.66
C LYS A 366 -28.02 -17.93 -22.27
N THR A 367 -28.82 -16.89 -22.12
CA THR A 367 -28.39 -15.57 -21.66
C THR A 367 -27.89 -15.69 -20.23
N ILE A 368 -26.58 -15.61 -20.03
CA ILE A 368 -26.00 -15.43 -18.69
C ILE A 368 -26.40 -14.03 -18.24
N LEU A 369 -27.31 -13.94 -17.27
CA LEU A 369 -27.73 -12.68 -16.70
C LEU A 369 -26.52 -11.99 -16.06
N PRO A 370 -26.36 -10.67 -16.22
CA PRO A 370 -25.29 -9.92 -15.56
C PRO A 370 -25.40 -10.05 -14.03
N GLU A 371 -24.26 -9.93 -13.33
CA GLU A 371 -24.21 -10.07 -11.88
C GLU A 371 -24.57 -8.77 -11.17
N CYS A 372 -25.31 -8.89 -10.06
CA CYS A 372 -25.58 -7.80 -9.13
C CYS A 372 -25.26 -8.23 -7.71
N LEU A 373 -24.46 -7.45 -7.00
CA LEU A 373 -24.10 -7.67 -5.61
C LEU A 373 -24.74 -6.60 -4.72
N LEU A 374 -25.59 -7.05 -3.80
CA LEU A 374 -26.15 -6.25 -2.72
C LEU A 374 -25.35 -6.49 -1.45
N VAL A 375 -24.96 -5.46 -0.73
CA VAL A 375 -24.12 -5.54 0.47
C VAL A 375 -24.83 -4.84 1.62
N ASP A 376 -25.06 -5.55 2.71
CA ASP A 376 -25.44 -4.92 3.97
C ASP A 376 -24.23 -4.25 4.60
N GLY A 377 -24.16 -2.90 4.47
CA GLY A 377 -22.98 -2.14 4.84
C GLY A 377 -22.60 -2.25 6.30
N TYR A 378 -23.55 -2.14 7.24
CA TYR A 378 -23.21 -2.24 8.65
C TYR A 378 -22.95 -3.67 9.13
N ASN A 379 -23.60 -4.66 8.54
CA ASN A 379 -23.32 -6.04 8.84
C ASN A 379 -21.87 -6.39 8.46
N ILE A 380 -21.41 -5.94 7.29
CA ILE A 380 -20.02 -6.11 6.85
C ILE A 380 -19.05 -5.30 7.72
N VAL A 381 -19.34 -4.03 8.02
CA VAL A 381 -18.48 -3.19 8.89
C VAL A 381 -18.24 -3.83 10.25
N PHE A 382 -19.26 -4.43 10.86
CA PHE A 382 -19.11 -5.06 12.17
C PHE A 382 -18.57 -6.49 12.12
N SER A 383 -18.61 -7.14 10.95
CA SER A 383 -18.12 -8.51 10.77
C SER A 383 -16.65 -8.60 10.38
N TRP A 384 -16.09 -7.58 9.74
CA TRP A 384 -14.68 -7.55 9.34
C TRP A 384 -13.83 -6.88 10.42
N ASP A 385 -12.81 -7.56 10.91
CA ASP A 385 -12.00 -7.10 12.05
C ASP A 385 -11.44 -5.69 11.86
N GLU A 386 -10.85 -5.39 10.68
CA GLU A 386 -10.27 -4.07 10.34
C GLU A 386 -11.34 -2.96 10.42
N LEU A 387 -12.50 -3.20 9.85
CA LEU A 387 -13.58 -2.21 9.81
C LEU A 387 -14.26 -2.05 11.17
N ASN A 388 -14.37 -3.13 11.93
CA ASN A 388 -14.94 -3.11 13.28
C ASN A 388 -14.08 -2.29 14.24
N GLU A 389 -12.75 -2.43 14.19
CA GLU A 389 -11.84 -1.60 14.99
C GLU A 389 -11.97 -0.11 14.61
N LEU A 390 -12.06 0.21 13.33
CA LEU A 390 -12.30 1.58 12.88
C LEU A 390 -13.67 2.10 13.35
N ALA A 391 -14.70 1.25 13.35
CA ALA A 391 -16.05 1.62 13.77
C ALA A 391 -16.15 1.96 15.26
N LYS A 392 -15.31 1.36 16.12
CA LYS A 392 -15.20 1.69 17.55
C LYS A 392 -14.72 3.11 17.79
N THR A 393 -13.89 3.64 16.92
CA THR A 393 -13.35 5.01 17.01
C THR A 393 -14.21 6.01 16.23
N ASN A 394 -14.58 5.69 14.99
CA ASN A 394 -15.40 6.54 14.13
C ASN A 394 -16.14 5.71 13.08
N LEU A 395 -17.47 5.61 13.24
CA LEU A 395 -18.34 4.84 12.35
C LEU A 395 -18.35 5.40 10.91
N ASP A 396 -18.19 6.72 10.74
CA ASP A 396 -18.16 7.35 9.42
C ASP A 396 -16.88 6.98 8.66
N HIS A 397 -15.75 6.89 9.34
CA HIS A 397 -14.50 6.39 8.75
C HIS A 397 -14.62 4.93 8.31
N ALA A 398 -15.23 4.07 9.14
CA ALA A 398 -15.45 2.67 8.77
C ALA A 398 -16.36 2.53 7.54
N ARG A 399 -17.41 3.36 7.42
CA ARG A 399 -18.27 3.38 6.23
C ARG A 399 -17.51 3.79 4.96
N HIS A 400 -16.74 4.88 5.04
CA HIS A 400 -15.94 5.33 3.90
C HIS A 400 -14.91 4.27 3.50
N ARG A 401 -14.26 3.64 4.47
CA ARG A 401 -13.31 2.57 4.21
C ARG A 401 -13.95 1.37 3.51
N LEU A 402 -15.16 0.95 3.94
CA LEU A 402 -15.91 -0.10 3.25
C LEU A 402 -16.26 0.30 1.81
N ILE A 403 -16.74 1.54 1.60
CA ILE A 403 -17.08 2.05 0.28
C ILE A 403 -15.87 2.02 -0.64
N ASP A 404 -14.68 2.40 -0.17
CA ASP A 404 -13.44 2.37 -0.94
C ASP A 404 -13.04 0.92 -1.32
N ILE A 405 -13.14 -0.01 -0.37
CA ILE A 405 -12.88 -1.44 -0.64
C ILE A 405 -13.85 -1.99 -1.70
N LEU A 406 -15.13 -1.62 -1.62
CA LEU A 406 -16.16 -2.09 -2.56
C LEU A 406 -16.01 -1.46 -3.94
N ASN A 407 -15.55 -0.22 -4.05
CA ASN A 407 -15.21 0.42 -5.32
C ASN A 407 -14.07 -0.34 -6.03
N ASN A 408 -13.02 -0.69 -5.29
CA ASN A 408 -11.91 -1.47 -5.83
C ASN A 408 -12.38 -2.86 -6.29
N TYR A 409 -13.17 -3.54 -5.47
CA TYR A 409 -13.73 -4.85 -5.81
C TYR A 409 -14.60 -4.80 -7.06
N GLN A 410 -15.47 -3.78 -7.18
CA GLN A 410 -16.32 -3.58 -8.34
C GLN A 410 -15.50 -3.30 -9.61
N GLY A 411 -14.45 -2.48 -9.51
CA GLY A 411 -13.55 -2.17 -10.63
C GLY A 411 -12.98 -3.43 -11.29
N TYR A 412 -12.67 -4.46 -10.50
CA TYR A 412 -12.20 -5.76 -11.00
C TYR A 412 -13.34 -6.64 -11.51
N ARG A 413 -14.39 -6.84 -10.70
CA ARG A 413 -15.51 -7.77 -11.00
C ARG A 413 -16.46 -7.27 -12.07
N LYS A 414 -16.58 -5.94 -12.24
CA LYS A 414 -17.46 -5.28 -13.22
C LYS A 414 -18.94 -5.66 -13.09
N CYS A 415 -19.38 -5.95 -11.85
CA CYS A 415 -20.78 -6.24 -11.53
C CYS A 415 -21.52 -4.97 -11.11
N LEU A 416 -22.85 -4.98 -11.12
CA LEU A 416 -23.65 -3.95 -10.45
C LEU A 416 -23.48 -4.14 -8.93
N LEU A 417 -22.94 -3.16 -8.21
CA LEU A 417 -22.73 -3.23 -6.76
C LEU A 417 -23.52 -2.12 -6.05
N ILE A 418 -24.30 -2.53 -5.07
CA ILE A 418 -25.13 -1.64 -4.25
C ILE A 418 -24.85 -1.96 -2.78
N VAL A 419 -24.35 -0.97 -2.03
CA VAL A 419 -24.20 -1.09 -0.57
C VAL A 419 -25.31 -0.31 0.12
N VAL A 420 -25.92 -0.93 1.13
CA VAL A 420 -27.07 -0.39 1.87
C VAL A 420 -26.67 -0.12 3.30
N PHE A 421 -26.91 1.08 3.78
CA PHE A 421 -26.69 1.48 5.17
C PHE A 421 -28.00 1.91 5.82
N ASP A 422 -28.25 1.47 7.04
CA ASP A 422 -29.39 1.91 7.84
C ASP A 422 -29.30 3.39 8.20
N ALA A 423 -30.39 4.13 7.96
CA ALA A 423 -30.51 5.54 8.33
C ALA A 423 -30.57 5.77 9.84
N TYR A 424 -30.87 4.75 10.62
CA TYR A 424 -30.98 4.81 12.09
C TYR A 424 -29.77 5.45 12.79
N LYS A 425 -28.59 5.36 12.16
CA LYS A 425 -27.34 5.92 12.72
C LYS A 425 -26.96 7.30 12.13
N ILE A 426 -27.81 7.89 11.27
CA ILE A 426 -27.59 9.21 10.66
C ILE A 426 -28.78 10.12 10.94
N LYS A 427 -28.59 11.09 11.84
CA LYS A 427 -29.67 12.03 12.23
C LYS A 427 -30.20 12.82 11.03
N LYS A 428 -31.53 12.73 10.76
CA LYS A 428 -32.28 13.49 9.73
C LYS A 428 -32.10 13.04 8.28
N ASN A 429 -31.99 11.76 7.98
CA ASN A 429 -31.92 11.32 6.59
C ASN A 429 -33.30 10.94 6.04
N ILE A 430 -33.69 11.59 4.92
CA ILE A 430 -34.97 11.34 4.21
C ILE A 430 -34.87 10.09 3.30
N GLY A 431 -33.72 9.37 3.35
CA GLY A 431 -33.34 8.33 2.41
C GLY A 431 -32.68 8.90 1.15
N SER A 432 -31.45 8.49 0.87
CA SER A 432 -30.73 8.93 -0.34
C SER A 432 -30.14 7.74 -1.07
N ILE A 433 -30.06 7.84 -2.38
CA ILE A 433 -29.30 6.94 -3.23
C ILE A 433 -28.23 7.80 -3.90
N GLU A 434 -26.99 7.50 -3.59
CA GLU A 434 -25.84 8.22 -4.12
C GLU A 434 -25.03 7.27 -4.99
N LYS A 435 -24.65 7.74 -6.17
CA LYS A 435 -23.67 7.03 -6.97
C LYS A 435 -22.29 7.46 -6.51
N ASN A 436 -21.56 6.53 -5.92
CA ASN A 436 -20.19 6.73 -5.47
C ASN A 436 -19.28 5.93 -6.41
N ASP A 437 -18.68 6.60 -7.39
CA ASP A 437 -17.88 6.02 -8.46
C ASP A 437 -18.60 4.91 -9.24
N ASN A 438 -18.18 3.69 -9.00
CA ASN A 438 -18.66 2.50 -9.69
C ASN A 438 -19.76 1.77 -8.92
N ILE A 439 -20.05 2.19 -7.68
CA ILE A 439 -21.04 1.56 -6.81
C ILE A 439 -22.18 2.51 -6.47
N TYR A 440 -23.30 1.95 -6.06
CA TYR A 440 -24.41 2.70 -5.50
C TYR A 440 -24.43 2.57 -3.99
N VAL A 441 -24.48 3.69 -3.28
CA VAL A 441 -24.60 3.75 -1.82
C VAL A 441 -26.02 4.20 -1.49
N VAL A 442 -26.73 3.36 -0.76
CA VAL A 442 -28.12 3.60 -0.37
C VAL A 442 -28.17 3.82 1.13
N TYR A 443 -28.76 4.93 1.54
CA TYR A 443 -29.14 5.17 2.93
C TYR A 443 -30.66 5.01 3.04
N THR A 444 -31.11 4.09 3.89
CA THR A 444 -32.53 3.80 4.06
C THR A 444 -33.28 4.97 4.72
N LYS A 445 -34.60 4.97 4.63
CA LYS A 445 -35.45 5.96 5.34
C LYS A 445 -35.53 5.60 6.84
N GLU A 446 -35.85 6.60 7.68
CA GLU A 446 -35.86 6.49 9.15
C GLU A 446 -36.71 5.32 9.73
N ALA A 447 -37.65 4.77 8.96
CA ALA A 447 -38.49 3.63 9.35
C ALA A 447 -38.22 2.35 8.54
N GLN A 448 -37.18 2.31 7.72
CA GLN A 448 -36.86 1.20 6.85
C GLN A 448 -35.46 0.65 7.19
N THR A 449 -35.35 -0.63 7.56
CA THR A 449 -34.08 -1.30 7.78
C THR A 449 -33.38 -1.63 6.44
N ALA A 450 -32.07 -1.87 6.49
CA ALA A 450 -31.29 -2.33 5.34
C ALA A 450 -31.86 -3.65 4.82
N ASP A 451 -32.21 -4.59 5.71
CA ASP A 451 -32.79 -5.89 5.38
C ASP A 451 -34.08 -5.74 4.55
N ASN A 452 -35.02 -4.91 4.98
CA ASN A 452 -36.26 -4.66 4.25
C ASN A 452 -36.01 -4.03 2.87
N TYR A 453 -35.01 -3.18 2.76
CA TYR A 453 -34.63 -2.59 1.46
C TYR A 453 -33.99 -3.62 0.55
N ILE A 454 -33.04 -4.41 1.04
CA ILE A 454 -32.36 -5.48 0.31
C ILE A 454 -33.38 -6.53 -0.17
N GLU A 455 -34.31 -6.94 0.69
CA GLU A 455 -35.38 -7.88 0.35
C GLU A 455 -36.22 -7.38 -0.84
N LYS A 456 -36.67 -6.12 -0.79
CA LYS A 456 -37.48 -5.52 -1.84
C LYS A 456 -36.73 -5.41 -3.15
N VAL A 457 -35.49 -4.89 -3.10
CA VAL A 457 -34.65 -4.66 -4.30
C VAL A 457 -34.21 -6.00 -4.92
N THR A 458 -33.97 -7.02 -4.10
CA THR A 458 -33.65 -8.38 -4.57
C THR A 458 -34.77 -8.94 -5.45
N HIS A 459 -36.03 -8.76 -5.04
CA HIS A 459 -37.17 -9.20 -5.86
C HIS A 459 -37.22 -8.53 -7.24
N ASP A 460 -36.99 -7.23 -7.27
CA ASP A 460 -37.07 -6.43 -8.52
C ASP A 460 -35.88 -6.71 -9.45
N LEU A 461 -34.67 -6.92 -8.88
CA LEU A 461 -33.44 -7.14 -9.64
C LEU A 461 -33.26 -8.58 -10.09
N SER A 462 -33.82 -9.59 -9.40
CA SER A 462 -33.69 -11.01 -9.74
C SER A 462 -34.24 -11.37 -11.12
N GLN A 463 -35.12 -10.54 -11.68
CA GLN A 463 -35.63 -10.71 -13.05
C GLN A 463 -34.63 -10.31 -14.14
N LYS A 464 -33.65 -9.45 -13.82
CA LYS A 464 -32.71 -8.86 -14.79
C LYS A 464 -31.26 -9.21 -14.52
N TYR A 465 -30.95 -9.60 -13.28
CA TYR A 465 -29.60 -9.87 -12.80
C TYR A 465 -29.55 -11.19 -12.03
N ARG A 466 -28.39 -11.80 -12.00
CA ARG A 466 -28.05 -12.83 -11.03
C ARG A 466 -27.65 -12.12 -9.73
N VAL A 467 -28.54 -12.09 -8.76
CA VAL A 467 -28.38 -11.30 -7.54
C VAL A 467 -27.63 -12.11 -6.48
N TYR A 468 -26.60 -11.51 -5.91
CA TYR A 468 -25.87 -11.97 -4.75
C TYR A 468 -26.12 -11.00 -3.59
N VAL A 469 -26.24 -11.52 -2.37
CA VAL A 469 -26.42 -10.70 -1.16
C VAL A 469 -25.36 -11.07 -0.14
N ALA A 470 -24.54 -10.08 0.25
CA ALA A 470 -23.48 -10.22 1.25
C ALA A 470 -24.00 -9.75 2.62
N THR A 471 -24.29 -10.69 3.51
CA THR A 471 -24.74 -10.48 4.89
C THR A 471 -24.37 -11.67 5.78
N SER A 472 -24.24 -11.44 7.09
CA SER A 472 -24.07 -12.51 8.10
C SER A 472 -25.33 -12.75 8.92
N ASP A 473 -26.41 -11.98 8.71
CA ASP A 473 -27.66 -12.19 9.44
C ASP A 473 -28.35 -13.48 8.96
N ALA A 474 -28.62 -14.39 9.92
CA ALA A 474 -29.20 -15.69 9.62
C ALA A 474 -30.66 -15.61 9.15
N LEU A 475 -31.43 -14.63 9.60
CA LEU A 475 -32.82 -14.43 9.20
C LEU A 475 -32.93 -13.84 7.80
N GLU A 476 -32.11 -12.84 7.50
CA GLU A 476 -32.02 -12.23 6.17
C GLU A 476 -31.62 -13.28 5.11
N GLN A 477 -30.71 -14.19 5.46
CA GLN A 477 -30.25 -15.27 4.61
C GLN A 477 -31.37 -16.23 4.13
N ILE A 478 -32.34 -16.51 4.98
CA ILE A 478 -33.47 -17.39 4.64
C ILE A 478 -34.43 -16.67 3.68
N ILE A 479 -34.69 -15.39 3.92
CA ILE A 479 -35.61 -14.57 3.13
C ILE A 479 -35.04 -14.32 1.73
N VAL A 480 -33.75 -14.02 1.63
CA VAL A 480 -33.05 -13.78 0.37
C VAL A 480 -33.00 -15.03 -0.52
N SER A 481 -32.75 -16.20 0.06
CA SER A 481 -32.73 -17.48 -0.67
C SER A 481 -34.11 -17.85 -1.22
N SER A 482 -35.19 -17.52 -0.50
CA SER A 482 -36.56 -17.81 -0.96
C SER A 482 -36.99 -16.96 -2.18
N ARG A 483 -36.27 -15.84 -2.45
CA ARG A 483 -36.54 -14.92 -3.56
C ARG A 483 -35.59 -15.08 -4.76
N GLY A 484 -34.80 -16.14 -4.78
CA GLY A 484 -33.96 -16.50 -5.95
C GLY A 484 -32.61 -15.79 -5.99
N ALA A 485 -32.15 -15.12 -4.93
CA ALA A 485 -30.80 -14.60 -4.83
C ALA A 485 -29.85 -15.59 -4.16
N MET A 486 -28.58 -15.48 -4.50
CA MET A 486 -27.49 -16.27 -3.90
C MET A 486 -26.88 -15.50 -2.73
N ARG A 487 -26.70 -16.21 -1.63
CA ARG A 487 -26.11 -15.67 -0.42
C ARG A 487 -24.60 -15.75 -0.43
N ILE A 488 -23.94 -14.73 0.13
CA ILE A 488 -22.53 -14.73 0.49
C ILE A 488 -22.44 -14.28 1.96
N SER A 489 -21.80 -15.08 2.83
CA SER A 489 -21.57 -14.64 4.22
C SER A 489 -20.53 -13.52 4.28
N ALA A 490 -20.53 -12.68 5.32
CA ALA A 490 -19.56 -11.59 5.46
C ALA A 490 -18.12 -12.10 5.44
N ARG A 491 -17.84 -13.25 6.05
CA ARG A 491 -16.51 -13.87 6.04
C ARG A 491 -16.12 -14.40 4.67
N GLU A 492 -17.04 -15.03 3.96
CA GLU A 492 -16.81 -15.50 2.58
C GLU A 492 -16.60 -14.32 1.64
N PHE A 493 -17.36 -13.24 1.84
CA PHE A 493 -17.20 -12.02 1.06
C PHE A 493 -15.84 -11.34 1.32
N GLU A 494 -15.36 -11.32 2.56
CA GLU A 494 -14.02 -10.83 2.88
C GLU A 494 -12.93 -11.63 2.13
N LEU A 495 -13.05 -12.95 2.09
CA LEU A 495 -12.12 -13.80 1.35
C LEU A 495 -12.18 -13.50 -0.15
N LEU A 496 -13.38 -13.37 -0.73
CA LEU A 496 -13.55 -13.03 -2.16
C LEU A 496 -12.94 -11.68 -2.51
N VAL A 497 -13.07 -10.69 -1.63
CA VAL A 497 -12.45 -9.36 -1.81
C VAL A 497 -10.92 -9.47 -1.75
N LYS A 498 -10.37 -10.20 -0.79
CA LYS A 498 -8.92 -10.44 -0.66
C LYS A 498 -8.35 -11.24 -1.83
N GLU A 499 -9.05 -12.31 -2.26
CA GLU A 499 -8.65 -13.10 -3.43
C GLU A 499 -8.68 -12.27 -4.72
N THR A 500 -9.72 -11.45 -4.89
CA THR A 500 -9.83 -10.56 -6.04
C THR A 500 -8.66 -9.60 -6.10
N HIS A 501 -8.25 -9.06 -4.96
CA HIS A 501 -7.08 -8.20 -4.86
C HIS A 501 -5.77 -8.92 -5.22
N LEU A 502 -5.59 -10.16 -4.77
CA LEU A 502 -4.43 -10.98 -5.13
C LEU A 502 -4.41 -11.30 -6.63
N HIS A 503 -5.55 -11.69 -7.20
CA HIS A 503 -5.67 -11.94 -8.64
C HIS A 503 -5.41 -10.70 -9.49
N GLU A 504 -5.85 -9.53 -9.05
CA GLU A 504 -5.55 -8.25 -9.69
C GLU A 504 -4.03 -8.04 -9.77
N ILE A 505 -3.32 -8.28 -8.68
CA ILE A 505 -1.86 -8.19 -8.62
C ILE A 505 -1.19 -9.20 -9.55
N GLU A 506 -1.63 -10.47 -9.54
CA GLU A 506 -1.07 -11.55 -10.37
C GLU A 506 -1.30 -11.29 -11.88
N GLU A 507 -2.51 -10.85 -12.24
CA GLU A 507 -2.85 -10.55 -13.63
C GLU A 507 -2.02 -9.38 -14.15
N PHE A 508 -1.79 -8.40 -13.30
CA PHE A 508 -0.95 -7.25 -13.58
C PHE A 508 0.53 -7.66 -13.78
N GLN A 509 1.07 -8.49 -12.90
CA GLN A 509 2.42 -9.03 -13.03
C GLN A 509 2.59 -9.85 -14.31
N ARG A 510 1.59 -10.66 -14.67
CA ARG A 510 1.58 -11.45 -15.91
C ARG A 510 1.57 -10.57 -17.16
N LYS A 511 0.75 -9.50 -17.16
CA LYS A 511 0.70 -8.51 -18.25
C LYS A 511 2.03 -7.75 -18.38
N ASN A 512 2.64 -7.37 -17.25
CA ASN A 512 3.94 -6.72 -17.23
C ASN A 512 5.06 -7.62 -17.79
N LYS A 513 5.08 -8.91 -17.45
CA LYS A 513 6.03 -9.88 -18.03
C LYS A 513 5.84 -10.04 -19.54
N GLN A 514 4.61 -10.06 -20.02
CA GLN A 514 4.32 -10.18 -21.46
C GLN A 514 4.78 -8.93 -22.21
N MET A 515 4.53 -7.72 -21.69
CA MET A 515 4.99 -6.49 -22.34
C MET A 515 6.53 -6.36 -22.34
N LYS A 516 7.22 -6.75 -21.25
CA LYS A 516 8.70 -6.82 -21.25
C LYS A 516 9.25 -7.74 -22.35
N ASN A 517 8.59 -8.87 -22.59
CA ASN A 517 9.00 -9.80 -23.64
C ASN A 517 8.78 -9.22 -25.06
N TYR A 518 7.70 -8.50 -25.30
CA TYR A 518 7.46 -7.79 -26.57
C TYR A 518 8.52 -6.73 -26.85
N LEU A 519 8.87 -5.91 -25.86
CA LEU A 519 9.91 -4.88 -26.00
C LEU A 519 11.30 -5.49 -26.24
N LEU A 520 11.62 -6.61 -25.61
CA LEU A 520 12.88 -7.33 -25.83
C LEU A 520 12.96 -7.98 -27.22
N GLU A 521 11.83 -8.43 -27.77
CA GLU A 521 11.77 -8.97 -29.13
C GLU A 521 11.90 -7.88 -30.19
N ASP A 522 11.33 -6.71 -29.98
CA ASP A 522 11.47 -5.56 -30.89
C ASP A 522 12.87 -4.94 -30.85
N LEU A 523 13.55 -4.93 -29.70
CA LEU A 523 14.95 -4.52 -29.57
C LEU A 523 15.94 -5.53 -30.18
N LYS A 524 15.57 -6.77 -30.36
CA LYS A 524 16.38 -7.79 -31.04
C LYS A 524 16.19 -7.81 -32.56
N LYS A 525 15.17 -7.12 -33.08
CA LYS A 525 14.86 -7.02 -34.52
C LYS A 525 15.38 -5.74 -35.18
N ASN A 526 15.89 -4.78 -34.42
CA ASN A 526 16.64 -3.61 -34.83
C ASN A 526 18.14 -3.77 -34.46
#